data_8da32cec13e36ec623dce9a73a4f4f96
#
_entry.id   8da32cec13e36ec623dce9a73a4f4f96
#
_cell.length_a   1.000
_cell.length_b   1.000
_cell.length_c   1.000
_cell.angle_alpha   90.00
_cell.angle_beta   90.00
_cell.angle_gamma   90.00
#
_symmetry.space_group_name_H-M   'P 1'
#
loop_
_entity.id
_entity.type
_entity.pdbx_description
1 polymer ?
#
loop_
_entity_poly.entity_id
_entity_poly.type
_entity_poly.pdbx_seq_one_letter_code
_entity_poly.pdbx_strand_id
1 'polypeptide(L)'
;MKSEIQLLLHKNPGLKGKEIAKRLNLDKKSVNSFLHHDDSGLFMRSDDRWYLSDKETVVEIAKTGWLRISDFENILMEKEDLWSSSVDRIRLKFCDCSILLGAISRILCLVNQLAHEGKDITLDFSECEGSFTYLCRVGLFDELDGSINVVPEVQDSSCHYGKNNKVMEFVSIPYQTEHTDLPTKLKQSFIALAGEEHANTAFGFIAEFINNIIE
;
A
#
# COMPACT_ATOMS: atom_id res chain seq x y z
N MET A 1 -1.03 9.61 22.33
CA MET A 1 -0.95 8.54 23.34
C MET A 1 -1.03 7.14 22.75
N LYS A 2 -2.06 6.76 21.98
CA LYS A 2 -2.16 5.41 21.35
C LYS A 2 -0.92 5.09 20.51
N SER A 3 -0.61 5.90 19.53
CA SER A 3 0.54 5.72 18.63
C SER A 3 1.89 5.67 19.34
N GLU A 4 2.07 6.46 20.38
CA GLU A 4 3.30 6.47 21.18
C GLU A 4 3.48 5.18 22.00
N ILE A 5 2.38 4.68 22.59
CA ILE A 5 2.38 3.41 23.31
C ILE A 5 2.63 2.25 22.35
N GLN A 6 2.00 2.27 21.17
CA GLN A 6 2.19 1.28 20.11
C GLN A 6 3.67 1.22 19.68
N LEU A 7 4.26 2.36 19.32
CA LEU A 7 5.67 2.44 18.92
C LEU A 7 6.60 1.96 20.02
N LEU A 8 6.29 2.30 21.27
CA LEU A 8 7.09 1.87 22.42
C LEU A 8 7.03 0.37 22.64
N LEU A 9 5.83 -0.24 22.56
CA LEU A 9 5.62 -1.68 22.73
C LEU A 9 6.15 -2.49 21.55
N HIS A 10 6.13 -1.92 20.34
CA HIS A 10 6.76 -2.53 19.16
C HIS A 10 8.27 -2.71 19.37
N LYS A 11 8.94 -1.67 19.90
CA LYS A 11 10.39 -1.71 20.21
C LYS A 11 10.73 -2.48 21.49
N ASN A 12 9.80 -2.54 22.42
CA ASN A 12 10.00 -3.10 23.76
C ASN A 12 8.75 -3.86 24.21
N PRO A 13 8.51 -5.06 23.71
CA PRO A 13 7.36 -5.85 24.15
C PRO A 13 7.47 -6.24 25.63
N GLY A 14 6.33 -6.43 26.27
CA GLY A 14 6.28 -6.92 27.66
C GLY A 14 6.58 -5.86 28.72
N LEU A 15 6.30 -4.59 28.47
CA LEU A 15 6.41 -3.54 29.48
C LEU A 15 5.20 -3.54 30.42
N LYS A 16 5.45 -3.22 31.70
CA LYS A 16 4.37 -2.93 32.66
C LYS A 16 3.82 -1.52 32.43
N GLY A 17 2.55 -1.28 32.72
CA GLY A 17 1.92 0.03 32.54
C GLY A 17 2.68 1.19 33.23
N LYS A 18 3.31 0.93 34.39
CA LYS A 18 4.19 1.92 35.05
C LYS A 18 5.46 2.24 34.24
N GLU A 19 5.99 1.27 33.51
CA GLU A 19 7.20 1.42 32.70
C GLU A 19 6.89 2.19 31.43
N ILE A 20 5.72 1.92 30.82
CA ILE A 20 5.19 2.67 29.68
C ILE A 20 5.01 4.13 30.07
N ALA A 21 4.29 4.39 31.17
CA ALA A 21 4.04 5.73 31.67
C ALA A 21 5.35 6.51 31.92
N LYS A 22 6.33 5.87 32.55
CA LYS A 22 7.63 6.48 32.81
C LYS A 22 8.40 6.82 31.53
N ARG A 23 8.43 5.91 30.57
CA ARG A 23 9.18 6.12 29.30
C ARG A 23 8.56 7.18 28.40
N LEU A 24 7.23 7.29 28.43
CA LEU A 24 6.50 8.28 27.64
C LEU A 24 6.26 9.61 28.40
N ASN A 25 6.74 9.70 29.67
CA ASN A 25 6.49 10.85 30.55
C ASN A 25 4.99 11.18 30.69
N LEU A 26 4.17 10.13 30.83
CA LEU A 26 2.72 10.21 30.99
C LEU A 26 2.29 9.81 32.40
N ASP A 27 1.08 10.24 32.81
CA ASP A 27 0.52 9.81 34.09
C ASP A 27 0.17 8.31 34.04
N LYS A 28 0.57 7.58 35.10
CA LYS A 28 0.35 6.15 35.24
C LYS A 28 -1.13 5.74 35.19
N LYS A 29 -1.99 6.56 35.84
CA LYS A 29 -3.43 6.24 35.86
C LYS A 29 -4.04 6.38 34.48
N SER A 30 -3.66 7.44 33.76
CA SER A 30 -4.11 7.70 32.39
C SER A 30 -3.66 6.59 31.43
N VAL A 31 -2.40 6.15 31.50
CA VAL A 31 -1.89 5.04 30.69
C VAL A 31 -2.62 3.73 30.99
N ASN A 32 -2.78 3.38 32.27
CA ASN A 32 -3.47 2.16 32.64
C ASN A 32 -4.96 2.21 32.26
N SER A 33 -5.63 3.35 32.49
CA SER A 33 -7.03 3.53 32.08
C SER A 33 -7.18 3.36 30.57
N PHE A 34 -6.31 3.99 29.79
CA PHE A 34 -6.31 3.85 28.34
C PHE A 34 -6.11 2.39 27.91
N LEU A 35 -5.07 1.71 28.40
CA LEU A 35 -4.76 0.34 28.02
C LEU A 35 -5.85 -0.67 28.41
N HIS A 36 -6.60 -0.42 29.49
CA HIS A 36 -7.70 -1.28 29.92
C HIS A 36 -9.03 -1.01 29.23
N HIS A 37 -9.23 0.19 28.68
CA HIS A 37 -10.47 0.59 27.99
C HIS A 37 -10.29 0.70 26.48
N ASP A 38 -9.11 0.31 25.95
CA ASP A 38 -8.89 0.31 24.51
C ASP A 38 -9.58 -0.91 23.88
N ASP A 39 -10.72 -0.67 23.24
CA ASP A 39 -11.54 -1.70 22.58
C ASP A 39 -10.98 -2.09 21.20
N SER A 40 -9.86 -1.52 20.77
CA SER A 40 -9.27 -1.82 19.45
C SER A 40 -8.68 -3.23 19.36
N GLY A 41 -8.46 -3.90 20.51
CA GLY A 41 -7.81 -5.20 20.56
C GLY A 41 -6.31 -5.17 20.20
N LEU A 42 -5.73 -3.99 20.03
CA LEU A 42 -4.32 -3.79 19.70
C LEU A 42 -3.39 -4.14 20.87
N PHE A 43 -3.83 -3.88 22.10
CA PHE A 43 -3.02 -4.10 23.28
C PHE A 43 -3.50 -5.35 24.01
N MET A 44 -2.59 -6.29 24.20
CA MET A 44 -2.84 -7.53 24.91
C MET A 44 -2.06 -7.55 26.24
N ARG A 45 -2.72 -8.00 27.30
CA ARG A 45 -2.08 -8.13 28.63
C ARG A 45 -1.84 -9.61 28.94
N SER A 46 -0.59 -9.95 29.28
CA SER A 46 -0.19 -11.24 29.80
C SER A 46 0.77 -11.03 30.97
N ASP A 47 0.57 -11.70 32.09
CA ASP A 47 1.42 -11.66 33.30
C ASP A 47 1.76 -10.25 33.79
N ASP A 48 0.75 -9.36 33.85
CA ASP A 48 0.89 -7.93 34.20
C ASP A 48 1.76 -7.11 33.27
N ARG A 49 2.05 -7.62 32.07
CA ARG A 49 2.80 -6.98 31.02
C ARG A 49 1.94 -6.75 29.79
N TRP A 50 2.22 -5.67 29.10
CA TRP A 50 1.51 -5.28 27.87
C TRP A 50 2.33 -5.63 26.65
N TYR A 51 1.65 -6.14 25.64
CA TYR A 51 2.16 -6.52 24.34
C TYR A 51 1.26 -5.93 23.27
N LEU A 52 1.79 -5.77 22.08
CA LEU A 52 0.91 -5.57 20.91
C LEU A 52 0.24 -6.89 20.58
N SER A 53 -1.02 -6.83 20.21
CA SER A 53 -1.74 -7.99 19.69
C SER A 53 -1.13 -8.39 18.34
N ASP A 54 -0.99 -9.69 18.12
CA ASP A 54 -0.60 -10.22 16.81
C ASP A 54 -1.79 -10.38 15.86
N LYS A 55 -2.95 -9.82 16.23
CA LYS A 55 -4.15 -9.91 15.39
C LYS A 55 -3.90 -9.16 14.08
N GLU A 56 -3.84 -9.91 13.00
CA GLU A 56 -3.73 -9.43 11.64
C GLU A 56 -5.07 -9.63 10.93
N THR A 57 -5.57 -8.60 10.27
CA THR A 57 -6.73 -8.71 9.39
C THR A 57 -6.26 -9.16 8.02
N VAL A 58 -6.60 -10.38 7.63
CA VAL A 58 -6.25 -10.93 6.32
C VAL A 58 -7.41 -10.74 5.35
N VAL A 59 -7.14 -10.01 4.27
CA VAL A 59 -8.04 -9.86 3.13
C VAL A 59 -7.54 -10.75 2.01
N GLU A 60 -8.19 -11.88 1.82
CA GLU A 60 -7.86 -12.78 0.70
C GLU A 60 -8.49 -12.25 -0.58
N ILE A 61 -7.66 -12.01 -1.59
CA ILE A 61 -8.04 -11.56 -2.93
C ILE A 61 -7.94 -12.77 -3.86
N ALA A 62 -8.96 -13.63 -3.76
CA ALA A 62 -9.09 -14.85 -4.57
C ALA A 62 -10.03 -14.57 -5.74
N LYS A 63 -9.47 -14.46 -6.94
CA LYS A 63 -10.23 -14.21 -8.17
C LYS A 63 -9.68 -15.04 -9.32
N THR A 64 -10.45 -15.99 -9.80
CA THR A 64 -10.08 -16.70 -11.03
C THR A 64 -10.07 -15.74 -12.23
N GLY A 65 -8.92 -15.61 -12.88
CA GLY A 65 -8.72 -14.74 -14.05
C GLY A 65 -8.39 -13.28 -13.64
N TRP A 66 -9.04 -12.31 -14.28
CA TRP A 66 -8.70 -10.91 -14.15
C TRP A 66 -9.44 -10.22 -13.01
N LEU A 67 -8.67 -9.67 -12.05
CA LEU A 67 -9.16 -8.81 -10.99
C LEU A 67 -9.45 -7.41 -11.55
N ARG A 68 -10.70 -6.96 -11.47
CA ARG A 68 -11.16 -5.61 -11.83
C ARG A 68 -11.29 -4.76 -10.55
N ILE A 69 -11.41 -3.45 -10.72
CA ILE A 69 -11.69 -2.53 -9.60
C ILE A 69 -12.94 -2.98 -8.84
N SER A 70 -14.03 -3.29 -9.55
CA SER A 70 -15.29 -3.72 -8.93
C SER A 70 -15.17 -5.01 -8.13
N ASP A 71 -14.36 -5.97 -8.62
CA ASP A 71 -14.11 -7.21 -7.89
C ASP A 71 -13.37 -6.92 -6.57
N PHE A 72 -12.35 -6.06 -6.64
CA PHE A 72 -11.57 -5.65 -5.47
C PHE A 72 -12.42 -4.91 -4.43
N GLU A 73 -13.22 -3.92 -4.86
CA GLU A 73 -14.14 -3.20 -3.98
C GLU A 73 -15.15 -4.12 -3.31
N ASN A 74 -15.72 -5.08 -4.04
CA ASN A 74 -16.65 -6.05 -3.47
C ASN A 74 -15.98 -6.91 -2.39
N ILE A 75 -14.73 -7.36 -2.62
CA ILE A 75 -13.96 -8.10 -1.61
C ILE A 75 -13.75 -7.26 -0.35
N LEU A 76 -13.43 -5.98 -0.52
CA LEU A 76 -13.25 -5.07 0.62
C LEU A 76 -14.54 -4.85 1.40
N MET A 77 -15.67 -4.70 0.71
CA MET A 77 -16.99 -4.49 1.35
C MET A 77 -17.45 -5.69 2.22
N GLU A 78 -16.97 -6.88 1.94
CA GLU A 78 -17.28 -8.09 2.70
C GLU A 78 -16.43 -8.21 3.98
N LYS A 79 -15.47 -7.36 4.17
CA LYS A 79 -14.53 -7.40 5.30
C LYS A 79 -14.84 -6.31 6.33
N GLU A 80 -14.18 -6.42 7.48
CA GLU A 80 -14.17 -5.35 8.47
C GLU A 80 -13.66 -4.05 7.85
N ASP A 81 -14.16 -2.91 8.33
CA ASP A 81 -13.68 -1.61 7.92
C ASP A 81 -12.17 -1.47 8.23
N LEU A 82 -11.35 -1.49 7.18
CA LEU A 82 -9.90 -1.39 7.29
C LEU A 82 -9.43 -0.05 7.91
N TRP A 83 -10.27 0.98 7.87
CA TRP A 83 -10.02 2.27 8.49
C TRP A 83 -10.33 2.28 10.00
N SER A 84 -11.01 1.25 10.49
CA SER A 84 -11.33 1.14 11.91
C SER A 84 -10.07 1.22 12.77
N SER A 85 -10.17 1.90 13.91
CA SER A 85 -9.10 1.97 14.90
C SER A 85 -8.80 0.62 15.55
N SER A 86 -9.65 -0.38 15.36
CA SER A 86 -9.43 -1.76 15.82
C SER A 86 -8.56 -2.59 14.90
N VAL A 87 -8.31 -2.12 13.67
CA VAL A 87 -7.50 -2.81 12.65
C VAL A 87 -6.19 -2.05 12.50
N ASP A 88 -5.09 -2.63 12.98
CA ASP A 88 -3.77 -1.99 12.88
C ASP A 88 -2.83 -2.74 11.93
N ARG A 89 -3.01 -4.07 11.78
CA ARG A 89 -2.24 -4.89 10.84
C ARG A 89 -3.15 -5.45 9.76
N ILE A 90 -2.78 -5.24 8.51
CA ILE A 90 -3.56 -5.65 7.35
C ILE A 90 -2.66 -6.42 6.40
N ARG A 91 -3.07 -7.63 6.06
CA ARG A 91 -2.45 -8.41 4.99
C ARG A 91 -3.42 -8.53 3.82
N LEU A 92 -3.04 -7.99 2.66
CA LEU A 92 -3.72 -8.25 1.39
C LEU A 92 -3.05 -9.44 0.73
N LYS A 93 -3.68 -10.61 0.77
CA LYS A 93 -3.18 -11.86 0.21
C LYS A 93 -3.78 -12.10 -1.16
N PHE A 94 -2.96 -12.07 -2.20
CA PHE A 94 -3.36 -12.31 -3.59
C PHE A 94 -3.19 -13.77 -3.95
N CYS A 95 -4.29 -14.41 -4.43
CA CYS A 95 -4.33 -15.83 -4.76
C CYS A 95 -4.62 -16.02 -6.24
N ASP A 96 -3.61 -16.47 -7.00
CA ASP A 96 -3.69 -16.87 -8.42
C ASP A 96 -4.60 -16.01 -9.29
N CYS A 97 -4.40 -14.70 -9.26
CA CYS A 97 -5.17 -13.74 -10.06
C CYS A 97 -4.27 -12.88 -10.95
N SER A 98 -4.76 -12.56 -12.14
CA SER A 98 -4.19 -11.50 -12.97
C SER A 98 -4.84 -10.17 -12.59
N ILE A 99 -4.05 -9.10 -12.45
CA ILE A 99 -4.56 -7.83 -11.93
C ILE A 99 -4.60 -6.79 -13.04
N LEU A 100 -5.78 -6.22 -13.32
CA LEU A 100 -5.93 -5.13 -14.27
C LEU A 100 -5.39 -3.82 -13.73
N LEU A 101 -4.91 -2.95 -14.61
CA LEU A 101 -4.30 -1.67 -14.28
C LEU A 101 -5.16 -0.82 -13.32
N GLY A 102 -6.46 -0.75 -13.58
CA GLY A 102 -7.37 -0.01 -12.70
C GLY A 102 -7.42 -0.57 -11.26
N ALA A 103 -7.41 -1.91 -11.11
CA ALA A 103 -7.36 -2.52 -9.79
C ALA A 103 -6.00 -2.28 -9.11
N ILE A 104 -4.90 -2.35 -9.88
CA ILE A 104 -3.55 -2.04 -9.39
C ILE A 104 -3.49 -0.61 -8.85
N SER A 105 -3.95 0.38 -9.61
CA SER A 105 -3.97 1.78 -9.18
C SER A 105 -4.81 1.98 -7.91
N ARG A 106 -5.95 1.29 -7.81
CA ARG A 106 -6.81 1.36 -6.63
C ARG A 106 -6.16 0.72 -5.39
N ILE A 107 -5.48 -0.41 -5.58
CA ILE A 107 -4.71 -1.07 -4.51
C ILE A 107 -3.61 -0.14 -4.02
N LEU A 108 -2.80 0.43 -4.94
CA LEU A 108 -1.72 1.36 -4.62
C LEU A 108 -2.21 2.55 -3.79
N CYS A 109 -3.29 3.19 -4.23
CA CYS A 109 -3.89 4.30 -3.48
C CYS A 109 -4.35 3.88 -2.08
N LEU A 110 -5.04 2.74 -1.97
CA LEU A 110 -5.56 2.25 -0.69
C LEU A 110 -4.43 1.98 0.30
N VAL A 111 -3.42 1.20 -0.11
CA VAL A 111 -2.36 0.77 0.82
C VAL A 111 -1.48 1.93 1.27
N ASN A 112 -1.17 2.88 0.38
CA ASN A 112 -0.43 4.08 0.74
C ASN A 112 -1.22 4.98 1.71
N GLN A 113 -2.54 5.12 1.49
CA GLN A 113 -3.40 5.84 2.42
C GLN A 113 -3.46 5.18 3.79
N LEU A 114 -3.65 3.85 3.85
CA LEU A 114 -3.67 3.10 5.11
C LEU A 114 -2.32 3.17 5.83
N ALA A 115 -1.20 3.09 5.11
CA ALA A 115 0.14 3.25 5.67
C ALA A 115 0.33 4.67 6.24
N HIS A 116 -0.13 5.71 5.53
CA HIS A 116 -0.10 7.10 6.02
C HIS A 116 -0.91 7.30 7.31
N GLU A 117 -2.00 6.54 7.50
CA GLU A 117 -2.78 6.48 8.73
C GLU A 117 -2.10 5.64 9.84
N GLY A 118 -0.90 5.13 9.59
CA GLY A 118 -0.10 4.38 10.56
C GLY A 118 -0.46 2.91 10.67
N LYS A 119 -1.15 2.33 9.68
CA LYS A 119 -1.42 0.89 9.62
C LYS A 119 -0.17 0.13 9.17
N ASP A 120 0.04 -1.06 9.73
CA ASP A 120 1.09 -1.99 9.29
C ASP A 120 0.53 -2.86 8.14
N ILE A 121 1.04 -2.63 6.93
CA ILE A 121 0.50 -3.22 5.71
C ILE A 121 1.46 -4.26 5.16
N THR A 122 0.93 -5.42 4.81
CA THR A 122 1.65 -6.44 4.06
C THR A 122 0.89 -6.78 2.77
N LEU A 123 1.57 -6.67 1.63
CA LEU A 123 1.11 -7.19 0.35
C LEU A 123 1.72 -8.57 0.13
N ASP A 124 0.90 -9.60 0.12
CA ASP A 124 1.33 -10.99 0.02
C ASP A 124 0.97 -11.59 -1.35
N PHE A 125 1.97 -11.76 -2.19
CA PHE A 125 1.88 -12.36 -3.52
C PHE A 125 2.46 -13.77 -3.58
N SER A 126 2.67 -14.44 -2.44
CA SER A 126 3.27 -15.79 -2.39
C SER A 126 2.53 -16.81 -3.25
N GLU A 127 1.23 -16.62 -3.45
CA GLU A 127 0.36 -17.46 -4.28
C GLU A 127 -0.02 -16.78 -5.61
N CYS A 128 0.71 -15.73 -6.04
CA CYS A 128 0.36 -14.92 -7.23
C CYS A 128 1.61 -14.49 -8.03
N GLU A 129 2.52 -15.42 -8.30
CA GLU A 129 3.83 -15.18 -8.91
C GLU A 129 3.76 -14.42 -10.25
N GLY A 130 2.79 -14.77 -11.12
CA GLY A 130 2.63 -14.15 -12.42
C GLY A 130 2.37 -12.64 -12.33
N SER A 131 1.44 -12.23 -11.46
CA SER A 131 1.16 -10.82 -11.21
C SER A 131 2.30 -10.14 -10.48
N PHE A 132 2.92 -10.79 -9.50
CA PHE A 132 4.08 -10.25 -8.80
C PHE A 132 5.21 -9.87 -9.76
N THR A 133 5.60 -10.80 -10.65
CA THR A 133 6.64 -10.57 -11.67
C THR A 133 6.28 -9.40 -12.60
N TYR A 134 5.02 -9.28 -12.99
CA TYR A 134 4.56 -8.17 -13.81
C TYR A 134 4.65 -6.84 -13.05
N LEU A 135 4.21 -6.80 -11.79
CA LEU A 135 4.23 -5.61 -10.94
C LEU A 135 5.66 -5.12 -10.64
N CYS A 136 6.62 -6.03 -10.47
CA CYS A 136 8.04 -5.69 -10.41
C CYS A 136 8.50 -4.96 -11.68
N ARG A 137 8.11 -5.45 -12.87
CA ARG A 137 8.54 -4.86 -14.16
C ARG A 137 7.95 -3.48 -14.42
N VAL A 138 6.76 -3.21 -13.92
CA VAL A 138 6.11 -1.90 -14.09
C VAL A 138 6.45 -0.92 -12.97
N GLY A 139 7.30 -1.31 -12.01
CA GLY A 139 7.77 -0.42 -10.94
C GLY A 139 6.70 -0.07 -9.92
N LEU A 140 5.67 -0.91 -9.75
CA LEU A 140 4.60 -0.63 -8.78
C LEU A 140 5.15 -0.48 -7.36
N PHE A 141 6.08 -1.36 -7.00
CA PHE A 141 6.59 -1.44 -5.63
C PHE A 141 7.47 -0.24 -5.24
N ASP A 142 8.00 0.48 -6.23
CA ASP A 142 8.79 1.71 -6.00
C ASP A 142 7.88 2.90 -5.61
N GLU A 143 6.58 2.81 -5.92
CA GLU A 143 5.58 3.82 -5.60
C GLU A 143 4.85 3.53 -4.26
N LEU A 144 5.24 2.48 -3.56
CA LEU A 144 4.72 2.16 -2.23
C LEU A 144 5.39 3.00 -1.15
N ASP A 145 4.64 3.33 -0.11
CA ASP A 145 5.23 3.87 1.12
C ASP A 145 6.25 2.89 1.68
N GLY A 146 7.42 3.40 2.11
CA GLY A 146 8.53 2.59 2.58
C GLY A 146 8.26 1.74 3.84
N SER A 147 7.11 1.93 4.50
CA SER A 147 6.65 1.12 5.63
C SER A 147 5.87 -0.12 5.21
N ILE A 148 5.48 -0.23 3.94
CA ILE A 148 4.68 -1.35 3.42
C ILE A 148 5.59 -2.55 3.16
N ASN A 149 5.23 -3.70 3.73
CA ASN A 149 5.92 -4.95 3.50
C ASN A 149 5.38 -5.65 2.25
N VAL A 150 6.27 -6.23 1.44
CA VAL A 150 5.90 -7.02 0.26
C VAL A 150 6.48 -8.41 0.36
N VAL A 151 5.65 -9.42 0.11
CA VAL A 151 6.03 -10.83 0.14
C VAL A 151 5.66 -11.48 -1.20
N PRO A 152 6.57 -12.14 -1.91
CA PRO A 152 8.00 -12.28 -1.60
C PRO A 152 8.75 -10.94 -1.66
N GLU A 153 9.96 -10.89 -1.10
CA GLU A 153 10.79 -9.68 -1.12
C GLU A 153 11.04 -9.21 -2.56
N VAL A 154 10.85 -7.91 -2.79
CA VAL A 154 11.01 -7.30 -4.10
C VAL A 154 12.51 -7.24 -4.44
N GLN A 155 12.89 -7.93 -5.51
CA GLN A 155 14.25 -7.82 -6.05
C GLN A 155 14.37 -6.51 -6.84
N ASP A 156 15.58 -5.96 -6.92
CA ASP A 156 15.85 -4.75 -7.70
C ASP A 156 15.36 -4.91 -9.15
N SER A 157 14.27 -4.20 -9.46
CA SER A 157 13.62 -4.21 -10.77
C SER A 157 14.16 -3.16 -11.74
N SER A 158 15.07 -2.29 -11.29
CA SER A 158 15.65 -1.20 -12.11
C SER A 158 16.29 -1.70 -13.40
N CYS A 159 16.75 -2.96 -13.43
CA CYS A 159 17.28 -3.61 -14.63
C CYS A 159 16.25 -3.76 -15.77
N HIS A 160 14.95 -3.62 -15.50
CA HIS A 160 13.87 -3.75 -16.49
C HIS A 160 13.37 -2.41 -17.03
N TYR A 161 13.69 -1.30 -16.35
CA TYR A 161 13.19 0.03 -16.72
C TYR A 161 13.71 0.48 -18.09
N GLY A 162 12.81 1.04 -18.89
CA GLY A 162 13.11 1.58 -20.21
C GLY A 162 13.47 0.54 -21.29
N LYS A 163 13.43 -0.78 -20.98
CA LYS A 163 13.80 -1.82 -21.96
C LYS A 163 12.65 -2.27 -22.85
N ASN A 164 11.41 -1.93 -22.51
CA ASN A 164 10.25 -2.35 -23.26
C ASN A 164 9.32 -1.14 -23.52
N ASN A 165 9.39 -0.59 -24.72
CA ASN A 165 8.56 0.55 -25.13
C ASN A 165 7.04 0.25 -25.18
N LYS A 166 6.64 -1.01 -24.95
CA LYS A 166 5.22 -1.42 -24.89
C LYS A 166 4.68 -1.49 -23.45
N VAL A 167 5.54 -1.31 -22.47
CA VAL A 167 5.17 -1.30 -21.05
C VAL A 167 5.59 0.05 -20.50
N MET A 168 4.63 0.77 -19.93
CA MET A 168 4.92 1.95 -19.12
C MET A 168 5.04 1.56 -17.67
N GLU A 169 6.08 2.04 -17.06
CA GLU A 169 6.28 1.98 -15.62
C GLU A 169 5.28 2.92 -14.92
N PHE A 170 4.97 2.63 -13.67
CA PHE A 170 4.31 3.57 -12.78
C PHE A 170 5.23 4.77 -12.56
N VAL A 171 4.66 5.95 -12.62
CA VAL A 171 5.40 7.20 -12.40
C VAL A 171 4.57 8.09 -11.49
N SER A 172 5.14 8.47 -10.35
CA SER A 172 4.57 9.48 -9.49
C SER A 172 4.63 10.84 -10.15
N ILE A 173 3.53 11.58 -10.14
CA ILE A 173 3.47 12.96 -10.61
C ILE A 173 3.38 13.85 -9.36
N PRO A 174 4.49 14.41 -8.85
CA PRO A 174 4.46 15.31 -7.71
C PRO A 174 3.67 16.57 -8.05
N TYR A 175 2.85 17.02 -7.12
CA TYR A 175 2.11 18.27 -7.25
C TYR A 175 3.08 19.43 -7.52
N GLN A 176 2.78 20.27 -8.50
CA GLN A 176 3.56 21.46 -8.92
C GLN A 176 4.94 21.18 -9.55
N THR A 177 5.21 19.99 -10.06
CA THR A 177 6.46 19.72 -10.78
C THR A 177 6.21 19.67 -12.28
N GLU A 178 7.00 20.39 -13.07
CA GLU A 178 6.97 20.27 -14.53
C GLU A 178 7.57 18.93 -14.95
N HIS A 179 6.71 18.00 -15.36
CA HIS A 179 7.11 16.71 -15.93
C HIS A 179 7.27 16.82 -17.44
N THR A 180 8.32 17.45 -17.90
CA THR A 180 8.58 17.69 -19.33
C THR A 180 8.74 16.41 -20.15
N ASP A 181 9.17 15.32 -19.52
CA ASP A 181 9.49 14.05 -20.20
C ASP A 181 8.32 13.09 -20.32
N LEU A 182 7.35 13.14 -19.41
CA LEU A 182 6.26 12.16 -19.34
C LEU A 182 5.39 12.12 -20.60
N PRO A 183 4.94 13.27 -21.17
CA PRO A 183 4.20 13.27 -22.44
C PRO A 183 4.99 12.65 -23.59
N THR A 184 6.31 12.87 -23.62
CA THR A 184 7.18 12.32 -24.66
C THR A 184 7.34 10.80 -24.53
N LYS A 185 7.52 10.29 -23.31
CA LYS A 185 7.57 8.83 -23.04
C LYS A 185 6.25 8.16 -23.44
N LEU A 186 5.12 8.75 -23.05
CA LEU A 186 3.80 8.25 -23.43
C LEU A 186 3.59 8.22 -24.94
N LYS A 187 4.03 9.28 -25.67
CA LYS A 187 4.01 9.32 -27.12
C LYS A 187 4.82 8.18 -27.73
N GLN A 188 6.03 7.93 -27.23
CA GLN A 188 6.89 6.85 -27.72
C GLN A 188 6.25 5.47 -27.51
N SER A 189 5.69 5.24 -26.33
CA SER A 189 4.97 3.99 -26.03
C SER A 189 3.73 3.81 -26.92
N PHE A 190 2.99 4.90 -27.18
CA PHE A 190 1.84 4.88 -28.07
C PHE A 190 2.24 4.55 -29.51
N ILE A 191 3.32 5.16 -30.04
CA ILE A 191 3.85 4.85 -31.37
C ILE A 191 4.23 3.37 -31.48
N ALA A 192 4.88 2.82 -30.45
CA ALA A 192 5.28 1.42 -30.42
C ALA A 192 4.10 0.44 -30.43
N LEU A 193 2.94 0.86 -29.92
CA LEU A 193 1.73 0.04 -29.84
C LEU A 193 0.76 0.22 -31.03
N ALA A 194 0.54 1.47 -31.44
CA ALA A 194 -0.54 1.83 -32.37
C ALA A 194 -0.05 2.37 -33.74
N GLY A 195 1.26 2.61 -33.86
CA GLY A 195 1.84 3.20 -35.06
C GLY A 195 1.91 4.72 -35.03
N GLU A 196 2.64 5.30 -35.99
CA GLU A 196 3.00 6.72 -35.99
C GLU A 196 1.86 7.64 -36.46
N GLU A 197 0.93 7.12 -37.25
CA GLU A 197 -0.15 7.93 -37.89
C GLU A 197 -1.09 8.60 -36.87
N HIS A 198 -1.28 8.01 -35.68
CA HIS A 198 -2.14 8.55 -34.62
C HIS A 198 -1.37 9.21 -33.48
N ALA A 199 -0.04 9.20 -33.54
CA ALA A 199 0.83 9.62 -32.44
C ALA A 199 0.64 11.09 -32.04
N ASN A 200 0.45 12.00 -33.00
CA ASN A 200 0.30 13.42 -32.72
C ASN A 200 -1.04 13.75 -32.03
N THR A 201 -2.12 13.09 -32.46
CA THR A 201 -3.43 13.26 -31.83
C THR A 201 -3.43 12.71 -30.40
N ALA A 202 -2.85 11.52 -30.20
CA ALA A 202 -2.71 10.92 -28.88
C ALA A 202 -1.83 11.76 -27.97
N PHE A 203 -0.72 12.31 -28.47
CA PHE A 203 0.17 13.18 -27.71
C PHE A 203 -0.54 14.44 -27.22
N GLY A 204 -1.31 15.11 -28.09
CA GLY A 204 -2.08 16.30 -27.70
C GLY A 204 -3.06 15.99 -26.57
N PHE A 205 -3.80 14.88 -26.70
CA PHE A 205 -4.73 14.45 -25.65
C PHE A 205 -4.04 14.12 -24.32
N ILE A 206 -2.93 13.38 -24.38
CA ILE A 206 -2.17 12.97 -23.20
C ILE A 206 -1.55 14.20 -22.49
N ALA A 207 -0.97 15.13 -23.28
CA ALA A 207 -0.38 16.33 -22.73
C ALA A 207 -1.43 17.20 -22.02
N GLU A 208 -2.60 17.37 -22.61
CA GLU A 208 -3.73 18.09 -22.01
C GLU A 208 -4.21 17.41 -20.72
N PHE A 209 -4.33 16.09 -20.74
CA PHE A 209 -4.73 15.31 -19.56
C PHE A 209 -3.73 15.47 -18.40
N ILE A 210 -2.42 15.41 -18.68
CA ILE A 210 -1.39 15.59 -17.67
C ILE A 210 -1.41 17.01 -17.12
N ASN A 211 -1.54 18.03 -17.97
CA ASN A 211 -1.62 19.41 -17.52
C ASN A 211 -2.80 19.64 -16.57
N ASN A 212 -3.97 19.08 -16.90
CA ASN A 212 -5.16 19.17 -16.03
C ASN A 212 -5.02 18.43 -14.68
N ILE A 213 -4.07 17.49 -14.54
CA ILE A 213 -3.78 16.84 -13.25
C ILE A 213 -2.84 17.70 -12.40
N ILE A 214 -1.95 18.46 -13.05
CA ILE A 214 -0.92 19.25 -12.37
C ILE A 214 -1.45 20.63 -11.92
N GLU A 215 -2.45 21.20 -12.59
CA GLU A 215 -3.15 22.42 -12.19
C GLU A 215 -4.05 22.19 -10.94
#